data_98820882bd013565287ca51ce3828f3e
#
_entry.id   98820882bd013565287ca51ce3828f3e
#
_cell.length_a   1.000
_cell.length_b   1.000
_cell.length_c   1.000
_cell.angle_alpha   90.00
_cell.angle_beta   90.00
_cell.angle_gamma   90.00
#
_symmetry.space_group_name_H-M   'P 1'
#
loop_
_entity.id
_entity.type
_entity.pdbx_description
1 polymer ?
#
loop_
_entity_poly.entity_id
_entity_poly.type
_entity_poly.pdbx_seq_one_letter_code
_entity_poly.pdbx_strand_id
1 'polypeptide(L)'
;MPAQTPLASRRQAPPATRRRVSSRSALASFAHTVSPRLRPVLREAEAMGLRGDTRPALDLLIETAAALPSGARDDDRVAIGELAVVVSAWGSELIDAHPFLESLATQVSSPGARGALLFTRGRAGTAAETPEILQRALSEFRLAGDIRGQAVTLGELCWPREDGLSGDYRVTVGREGLALARRTKDPWAIAFCAGRLAGCETYLDRPEALEHWRDAAEVLPSSPDAVTAEIASLNQFNWAHTAYGHGNYALAGRVAREGKLLAHGSTWARKFAAVEALVQWRTGDLDAAAASARAARAGRPQMATGMAGIVLGAVALEREGRPDPKILDDSLGHIEFDEQMLWLALAVRATHRVARQEPFPLRDLPQALSTAAGMEVRFGWEDLVLVMAHEDPEQAREVLESMASLWPVNPRGIAVRLAVEGLVRGVDGHAVLLEAAERFRALPEPLTAGRLLHAAAGVAPDASTGNLLRRQAIELFQTHAADRSLAGVLRDRRLHRGQDLPAVPASQRLVATAGLTTREREVATLAAQGYTAQEIADQLHISIGTARNHVLRVREKFGGVPKRKLAQMLAEGA
;
A
#
# COMPACT_ATOMS: atom_id res chain seq x y z
N MET A 1 10.80 -32.59 9.46
CA MET A 1 9.93 -32.02 8.42
C MET A 1 8.86 -31.19 9.12
N PRO A 2 8.90 -29.85 9.14
CA PRO A 2 7.81 -29.03 9.65
C PRO A 2 6.75 -28.95 8.57
N ALA A 3 5.50 -29.17 9.00
CA ALA A 3 4.31 -29.17 8.16
C ALA A 3 4.19 -27.85 7.39
N GLN A 4 4.15 -27.95 6.07
CA GLN A 4 3.71 -26.89 5.19
C GLN A 4 2.24 -26.63 5.50
N THR A 5 1.93 -25.50 6.14
CA THR A 5 0.58 -25.01 6.24
C THR A 5 0.21 -24.43 4.87
N PRO A 6 -0.69 -25.06 4.09
CA PRO A 6 -1.04 -24.51 2.78
C PRO A 6 -1.84 -23.24 3.00
N LEU A 7 -1.44 -22.14 2.37
CA LEU A 7 -2.27 -20.93 2.20
C LEU A 7 -3.64 -21.25 1.55
N ALA A 8 -3.74 -22.41 0.87
CA ALA A 8 -4.95 -22.88 0.19
C ALA A 8 -6.07 -23.42 1.09
N SER A 9 -5.84 -23.74 2.37
CA SER A 9 -6.86 -24.37 3.22
C SER A 9 -7.78 -23.39 3.97
N ARG A 10 -7.59 -22.08 3.85
CA ARG A 10 -8.50 -21.05 4.38
C ARG A 10 -9.28 -20.30 3.29
N ARG A 11 -9.36 -20.85 2.07
CA ARG A 11 -10.28 -20.36 1.06
C ARG A 11 -11.65 -21.01 1.22
N GLN A 12 -12.36 -20.69 2.26
CA GLN A 12 -13.73 -20.23 2.08
C GLN A 12 -13.65 -19.01 1.17
N ALA A 13 -14.56 -18.92 0.19
CA ALA A 13 -14.66 -17.79 -0.74
C ALA A 13 -14.31 -16.48 -0.01
N PRO A 14 -13.46 -15.60 -0.58
CA PRO A 14 -13.05 -14.39 0.11
C PRO A 14 -14.30 -13.78 0.71
N PRO A 15 -14.35 -13.52 2.02
CA PRO A 15 -15.53 -12.92 2.62
C PRO A 15 -15.78 -11.68 1.77
N ALA A 16 -16.97 -11.64 1.17
CA ALA A 16 -17.40 -10.61 0.23
C ALA A 16 -16.81 -9.29 0.72
N THR A 17 -15.99 -8.65 -0.11
CA THR A 17 -15.07 -7.56 0.25
C THR A 17 -15.75 -6.61 1.21
N ARG A 18 -15.49 -6.75 2.50
CA ARG A 18 -16.14 -6.00 3.58
C ARG A 18 -15.61 -4.59 3.51
N ARG A 19 -16.25 -3.73 2.75
CA ARG A 19 -15.99 -2.30 2.81
C ARG A 19 -16.25 -1.80 4.21
N ARG A 20 -15.25 -1.22 4.85
CA ARG A 20 -15.48 -0.34 5.99
C ARG A 20 -16.24 0.88 5.44
N VAL A 21 -17.53 0.91 5.66
CA VAL A 21 -18.32 2.14 5.49
C VAL A 21 -17.71 3.15 6.45
N SER A 22 -17.29 4.31 5.94
CA SER A 22 -16.82 5.37 6.83
C SER A 22 -17.98 5.75 7.76
N SER A 23 -17.77 5.53 9.03
CA SER A 23 -18.82 5.36 10.03
C SER A 23 -19.57 6.64 10.37
N ARG A 24 -19.05 7.81 10.05
CA ARG A 24 -19.60 9.08 10.53
C ARG A 24 -20.28 9.93 9.46
N SER A 25 -20.06 9.65 8.18
CA SER A 25 -20.55 10.49 7.08
C SER A 25 -22.06 10.47 6.88
N ALA A 26 -22.75 9.43 7.34
CA ALA A 26 -24.18 9.27 7.15
C ALA A 26 -25.01 10.01 8.21
N LEU A 27 -24.59 9.95 9.48
CA LEU A 27 -25.35 10.51 10.60
C LEU A 27 -25.48 12.04 10.58
N ALA A 28 -24.47 12.77 10.13
CA ALA A 28 -24.52 14.24 10.11
C ALA A 28 -25.51 14.79 9.10
N SER A 29 -25.78 14.06 8.02
CA SER A 29 -26.74 14.49 6.99
C SER A 29 -28.18 14.57 7.54
N PHE A 30 -28.51 13.75 8.55
CA PHE A 30 -29.88 13.59 9.07
C PHE A 30 -30.06 14.00 10.53
N ALA A 31 -28.98 14.31 11.26
CA ALA A 31 -29.03 14.66 12.68
C ALA A 31 -29.98 15.85 13.01
N HIS A 32 -30.22 16.72 12.03
CA HIS A 32 -31.12 17.89 12.21
C HIS A 32 -32.60 17.55 12.05
N THR A 33 -32.94 16.43 11.41
CA THR A 33 -34.32 16.07 11.09
C THR A 33 -34.91 15.01 12.04
N VAL A 34 -34.06 14.31 12.78
CA VAL A 34 -34.46 13.27 13.73
C VAL A 34 -35.28 13.81 14.89
N SER A 35 -36.34 13.07 15.27
CA SER A 35 -37.21 13.48 16.38
C SER A 35 -36.42 13.57 17.71
N PRO A 36 -36.73 14.53 18.59
CA PRO A 36 -36.00 14.71 19.86
C PRO A 36 -35.97 13.46 20.73
N ARG A 37 -37.02 12.64 20.67
CA ARG A 37 -37.13 11.40 21.46
C ARG A 37 -36.16 10.31 21.01
N LEU A 38 -35.78 10.25 19.73
CA LEU A 38 -34.89 9.24 19.17
C LEU A 38 -33.40 9.60 19.39
N ARG A 39 -33.05 10.87 19.48
CA ARG A 39 -31.66 11.34 19.61
C ARG A 39 -30.88 10.69 20.74
N PRO A 40 -31.43 10.51 21.98
CA PRO A 40 -30.70 9.83 23.05
C PRO A 40 -30.35 8.39 22.69
N VAL A 41 -31.29 7.63 22.12
CA VAL A 41 -31.10 6.22 21.74
C VAL A 41 -30.05 6.08 20.65
N LEU A 42 -30.06 6.94 19.63
CA LEU A 42 -29.03 6.93 18.58
C LEU A 42 -27.63 7.23 19.14
N ARG A 43 -27.52 8.18 20.09
CA ARG A 43 -26.25 8.47 20.77
C ARG A 43 -25.76 7.29 21.62
N GLU A 44 -26.68 6.60 22.30
CA GLU A 44 -26.37 5.42 23.08
C GLU A 44 -25.85 4.28 22.19
N ALA A 45 -26.55 3.96 21.10
CA ALA A 45 -26.13 2.95 20.14
C ALA A 45 -24.77 3.31 19.50
N GLU A 46 -24.54 4.56 19.15
CA GLU A 46 -23.24 5.05 18.64
C GLU A 46 -22.15 4.85 19.71
N ALA A 47 -22.40 5.24 20.95
CA ALA A 47 -21.44 5.10 22.03
C ALA A 47 -21.11 3.62 22.34
N MET A 48 -22.09 2.73 22.26
CA MET A 48 -21.91 1.27 22.39
C MET A 48 -21.01 0.76 21.25
N GLY A 49 -21.33 1.09 20.01
CA GLY A 49 -20.53 0.68 18.85
C GLY A 49 -19.08 1.17 18.92
N LEU A 50 -18.85 2.40 19.36
CA LEU A 50 -17.50 2.96 19.55
C LEU A 50 -16.68 2.23 20.62
N ARG A 51 -17.33 1.63 21.64
CA ARG A 51 -16.68 0.78 22.64
C ARG A 51 -16.42 -0.65 22.16
N GLY A 52 -16.98 -1.05 21.02
CA GLY A 52 -16.89 -2.41 20.48
C GLY A 52 -18.10 -3.29 20.79
N ASP A 53 -19.13 -2.76 21.46
CA ASP A 53 -20.39 -3.46 21.78
C ASP A 53 -21.35 -3.40 20.57
N THR A 54 -20.87 -3.87 19.41
CA THR A 54 -21.53 -3.65 18.11
C THR A 54 -22.84 -4.44 17.99
N ARG A 55 -22.90 -5.69 18.47
CA ARG A 55 -24.12 -6.50 18.44
C ARG A 55 -25.21 -5.94 19.34
N PRO A 56 -24.95 -5.63 20.63
CA PRO A 56 -25.94 -4.95 21.47
C PRO A 56 -26.43 -3.62 20.92
N ALA A 57 -25.54 -2.84 20.27
CA ALA A 57 -25.92 -1.59 19.63
C ALA A 57 -26.87 -1.80 18.43
N LEU A 58 -26.60 -2.84 17.62
CA LEU A 58 -27.47 -3.20 16.49
C LEU A 58 -28.84 -3.70 17.00
N ASP A 59 -28.87 -4.55 18.01
CA ASP A 59 -30.10 -5.05 18.63
C ASP A 59 -30.96 -3.89 19.18
N LEU A 60 -30.32 -2.92 19.88
CA LEU A 60 -31.00 -1.70 20.35
C LEU A 60 -31.66 -0.91 19.20
N LEU A 61 -30.96 -0.78 18.06
CA LEU A 61 -31.50 -0.08 16.88
C LEU A 61 -32.66 -0.84 16.25
N ILE A 62 -32.58 -2.17 16.15
CA ILE A 62 -33.64 -3.03 15.62
C ILE A 62 -34.88 -2.96 16.51
N GLU A 63 -34.74 -3.08 17.84
CA GLU A 63 -35.82 -2.94 18.80
C GLU A 63 -36.46 -1.55 18.77
N THR A 64 -35.63 -0.50 18.67
CA THR A 64 -36.09 0.88 18.54
C THR A 64 -36.92 1.07 17.28
N ALA A 65 -36.49 0.53 16.14
CA ALA A 65 -37.25 0.60 14.89
C ALA A 65 -38.59 -0.13 14.98
N ALA A 66 -38.60 -1.31 15.61
CA ALA A 66 -39.83 -2.10 15.82
C ALA A 66 -40.82 -1.40 16.76
N ALA A 67 -40.33 -0.62 17.71
CA ALA A 67 -41.14 0.17 18.64
C ALA A 67 -41.64 1.49 18.09
N LEU A 68 -41.21 1.90 16.88
CA LEU A 68 -41.70 3.14 16.27
C LEU A 68 -43.20 3.01 15.93
N PRO A 69 -44.00 4.05 16.23
CA PRO A 69 -45.41 4.06 15.82
C PRO A 69 -45.57 4.06 14.30
N SER A 70 -46.68 3.56 13.81
CA SER A 70 -46.99 3.56 12.37
C SER A 70 -46.91 4.94 11.69
N GLY A 71 -47.20 6.01 12.43
CA GLY A 71 -47.04 7.40 11.99
C GLY A 71 -45.68 8.01 12.28
N ALA A 72 -44.67 7.23 12.64
CA ALA A 72 -43.32 7.78 12.82
C ALA A 72 -42.77 8.38 11.53
N ARG A 73 -41.96 9.42 11.68
CA ARG A 73 -41.34 10.12 10.56
C ARG A 73 -40.41 9.19 9.78
N ASP A 74 -40.42 9.29 8.46
CA ASP A 74 -39.51 8.56 7.58
C ASP A 74 -38.03 8.85 7.94
N ASP A 75 -37.69 10.12 8.28
CA ASP A 75 -36.35 10.51 8.74
C ASP A 75 -35.85 9.73 9.94
N ASP A 76 -36.73 9.34 10.88
CA ASP A 76 -36.36 8.56 12.05
C ASP A 76 -35.97 7.14 11.65
N ARG A 77 -36.67 6.54 10.68
CA ARG A 77 -36.32 5.21 10.14
C ARG A 77 -35.03 5.24 9.35
N VAL A 78 -34.82 6.28 8.55
CA VAL A 78 -33.57 6.48 7.80
C VAL A 78 -32.38 6.59 8.76
N ALA A 79 -32.49 7.43 9.80
CA ALA A 79 -31.41 7.62 10.77
C ALA A 79 -31.05 6.33 11.52
N ILE A 80 -32.06 5.53 11.89
CA ILE A 80 -31.83 4.22 12.51
C ILE A 80 -31.10 3.28 11.53
N GLY A 81 -31.57 3.19 10.29
CA GLY A 81 -30.97 2.34 9.25
C GLY A 81 -29.51 2.69 8.95
N GLU A 82 -29.22 3.99 8.82
CA GLU A 82 -27.85 4.47 8.60
C GLU A 82 -26.93 4.15 9.78
N LEU A 83 -27.37 4.40 11.01
CA LEU A 83 -26.58 4.07 12.18
C LEU A 83 -26.38 2.55 12.34
N ALA A 84 -27.35 1.74 11.99
CA ALA A 84 -27.24 0.29 12.01
C ALA A 84 -26.10 -0.20 11.09
N VAL A 85 -25.99 0.36 9.86
CA VAL A 85 -24.87 0.03 8.94
C VAL A 85 -23.54 0.49 9.52
N VAL A 86 -23.50 1.67 10.10
CA VAL A 86 -22.28 2.21 10.71
C VAL A 86 -21.80 1.31 11.86
N VAL A 87 -22.70 0.94 12.77
CA VAL A 87 -22.38 0.07 13.90
C VAL A 87 -21.97 -1.32 13.42
N SER A 88 -22.69 -1.89 12.46
CA SER A 88 -22.37 -3.19 11.86
C SER A 88 -21.00 -3.22 11.19
N ALA A 89 -20.59 -2.09 10.58
CA ALA A 89 -19.27 -1.95 9.96
C ALA A 89 -18.14 -1.94 10.99
N TRP A 90 -18.39 -1.48 12.21
CA TRP A 90 -17.41 -1.54 13.32
C TRP A 90 -17.22 -2.94 13.86
N GLY A 91 -18.26 -3.77 13.81
CA GLY A 91 -18.25 -5.18 14.20
C GLY A 91 -17.85 -6.11 13.06
N SER A 92 -18.69 -6.94 12.66
CA SER A 92 -18.58 -7.83 11.51
C SER A 92 -19.98 -8.27 11.06
N GLU A 93 -20.99 -7.54 11.49
CA GLU A 93 -22.41 -7.87 11.36
C GLU A 93 -23.09 -7.20 10.15
N LEU A 94 -22.31 -6.72 9.15
CA LEU A 94 -22.87 -6.04 7.96
C LEU A 94 -23.95 -6.87 7.25
N ILE A 95 -23.77 -8.19 7.20
CA ILE A 95 -24.75 -9.11 6.61
C ILE A 95 -26.08 -9.10 7.37
N ASP A 96 -26.04 -8.98 8.69
CA ASP A 96 -27.22 -8.95 9.56
C ASP A 96 -28.03 -7.66 9.40
N ALA A 97 -27.38 -6.56 8.99
CA ALA A 97 -28.06 -5.29 8.77
C ALA A 97 -28.88 -5.25 7.47
N HIS A 98 -28.55 -6.07 6.46
CA HIS A 98 -29.23 -6.04 5.16
C HIS A 98 -30.73 -6.35 5.20
N PRO A 99 -31.20 -7.45 5.83
CA PRO A 99 -32.63 -7.72 5.95
C PRO A 99 -33.37 -6.62 6.72
N PHE A 100 -32.69 -6.05 7.72
CA PHE A 100 -33.22 -4.97 8.52
C PHE A 100 -33.46 -3.69 7.70
N LEU A 101 -32.49 -3.30 6.88
CA LEU A 101 -32.61 -2.13 5.99
C LEU A 101 -33.71 -2.32 4.93
N GLU A 102 -33.84 -3.52 4.38
CA GLU A 102 -34.92 -3.85 3.44
C GLU A 102 -36.29 -3.71 4.11
N SER A 103 -36.42 -4.24 5.34
CA SER A 103 -37.64 -4.07 6.13
C SER A 103 -37.96 -2.61 6.40
N LEU A 104 -36.98 -1.77 6.77
CA LEU A 104 -37.20 -0.34 6.95
C LEU A 104 -37.62 0.36 5.65
N ALA A 105 -37.04 -0.01 4.52
CA ALA A 105 -37.36 0.57 3.23
C ALA A 105 -38.83 0.32 2.81
N THR A 106 -39.44 -0.79 3.26
CA THR A 106 -40.86 -1.08 3.04
C THR A 106 -41.79 -0.28 3.96
N GLN A 107 -41.27 0.24 5.08
CA GLN A 107 -42.06 0.97 6.09
C GLN A 107 -42.04 2.49 5.90
N VAL A 108 -41.19 3.01 4.99
CA VAL A 108 -41.16 4.45 4.69
C VAL A 108 -42.10 4.78 3.53
N SER A 109 -42.75 5.92 3.64
CA SER A 109 -43.75 6.35 2.67
C SER A 109 -43.15 7.20 1.54
N SER A 110 -42.13 8.01 1.85
CA SER A 110 -41.55 8.93 0.87
C SER A 110 -40.51 8.23 0.00
N PRO A 111 -40.49 8.52 -1.31
CA PRO A 111 -39.47 8.00 -2.21
C PRO A 111 -38.04 8.40 -1.77
N GLY A 112 -37.86 9.63 -1.27
CA GLY A 112 -36.55 10.10 -0.79
C GLY A 112 -35.99 9.28 0.38
N ALA A 113 -36.83 8.94 1.36
CA ALA A 113 -36.43 8.09 2.49
C ALA A 113 -36.12 6.65 2.03
N ARG A 114 -36.93 6.12 1.11
CA ARG A 114 -36.69 4.79 0.52
C ARG A 114 -35.35 4.77 -0.25
N GLY A 115 -35.10 5.82 -1.04
CA GLY A 115 -33.83 6.01 -1.72
C GLY A 115 -32.64 6.05 -0.76
N ALA A 116 -32.76 6.75 0.37
CA ALA A 116 -31.69 6.84 1.39
C ALA A 116 -31.38 5.48 2.03
N LEU A 117 -32.39 4.70 2.39
CA LEU A 117 -32.21 3.35 2.96
C LEU A 117 -31.61 2.37 1.94
N LEU A 118 -32.04 2.43 0.68
CA LEU A 118 -31.46 1.62 -0.40
C LEU A 118 -30.01 2.04 -0.70
N PHE A 119 -29.70 3.34 -0.72
CA PHE A 119 -28.33 3.82 -0.86
C PHE A 119 -27.44 3.31 0.26
N THR A 120 -27.90 3.39 1.50
CA THR A 120 -27.19 2.89 2.67
C THR A 120 -26.95 1.39 2.58
N ARG A 121 -27.96 0.62 2.15
CA ARG A 121 -27.84 -0.82 1.91
C ARG A 121 -26.84 -1.12 0.79
N GLY A 122 -26.90 -0.40 -0.33
CA GLY A 122 -25.97 -0.58 -1.46
C GLY A 122 -24.51 -0.32 -1.06
N ARG A 123 -24.24 0.64 -0.17
CA ARG A 123 -22.91 0.88 0.36
C ARG A 123 -22.39 -0.24 1.28
N ALA A 124 -23.28 -0.94 1.96
CA ALA A 124 -22.96 -2.05 2.85
C ALA A 124 -23.00 -3.42 2.13
N GLY A 125 -23.54 -3.49 0.91
CA GLY A 125 -23.77 -4.70 0.14
C GLY A 125 -22.50 -5.39 -0.37
N THR A 126 -22.69 -6.60 -0.88
CA THR A 126 -21.67 -7.31 -1.65
C THR A 126 -21.43 -6.64 -3.00
N ALA A 127 -20.28 -6.88 -3.62
CA ALA A 127 -19.96 -6.29 -4.93
C ALA A 127 -21.03 -6.62 -5.99
N ALA A 128 -21.54 -7.85 -5.99
CA ALA A 128 -22.53 -8.31 -6.98
C ALA A 128 -23.92 -7.65 -6.83
N GLU A 129 -24.38 -7.40 -5.60
CA GLU A 129 -25.73 -6.85 -5.34
C GLU A 129 -25.77 -5.32 -5.39
N THR A 130 -24.64 -4.67 -5.10
CA THR A 130 -24.55 -3.22 -4.94
C THR A 130 -25.07 -2.43 -6.16
N PRO A 131 -24.74 -2.74 -7.42
CA PRO A 131 -25.20 -1.96 -8.56
C PRO A 131 -26.71 -1.94 -8.70
N GLU A 132 -27.38 -3.08 -8.54
CA GLU A 132 -28.85 -3.17 -8.63
C GLU A 132 -29.53 -2.35 -7.53
N ILE A 133 -29.04 -2.46 -6.29
CA ILE A 133 -29.58 -1.74 -5.15
C ILE A 133 -29.39 -0.22 -5.33
N LEU A 134 -28.22 0.23 -5.79
CA LEU A 134 -27.95 1.63 -6.05
C LEU A 134 -28.77 2.17 -7.22
N GLN A 135 -29.06 1.39 -8.27
CA GLN A 135 -29.97 1.77 -9.34
C GLN A 135 -31.41 1.97 -8.83
N ARG A 136 -31.88 1.09 -7.93
CA ARG A 136 -33.17 1.27 -7.25
C ARG A 136 -33.17 2.54 -6.41
N ALA A 137 -32.11 2.80 -5.63
CA ALA A 137 -31.96 4.04 -4.85
C ALA A 137 -32.02 5.29 -5.75
N LEU A 138 -31.30 5.26 -6.87
CA LEU A 138 -31.31 6.35 -7.86
C LEU A 138 -32.71 6.61 -8.42
N SER A 139 -33.46 5.56 -8.70
CA SER A 139 -34.85 5.66 -9.18
C SER A 139 -35.75 6.34 -8.15
N GLU A 140 -35.65 5.97 -6.87
CA GLU A 140 -36.41 6.57 -5.78
C GLU A 140 -36.04 8.05 -5.58
N PHE A 141 -34.74 8.41 -5.63
CA PHE A 141 -34.33 9.81 -5.56
C PHE A 141 -34.77 10.64 -6.77
N ARG A 142 -34.87 10.04 -7.96
CA ARG A 142 -35.46 10.69 -9.14
C ARG A 142 -36.96 10.99 -8.94
N LEU A 143 -37.71 10.01 -8.41
CA LEU A 143 -39.12 10.19 -8.07
C LEU A 143 -39.33 11.28 -7.01
N ALA A 144 -38.41 11.39 -6.05
CA ALA A 144 -38.43 12.40 -5.03
C ALA A 144 -38.00 13.81 -5.52
N GLY A 145 -37.37 13.90 -6.70
CA GLY A 145 -36.73 15.16 -7.14
C GLY A 145 -35.48 15.51 -6.32
N ASP A 146 -34.93 14.57 -5.55
CA ASP A 146 -33.75 14.79 -4.68
C ASP A 146 -32.48 14.75 -5.51
N ILE A 147 -32.01 15.92 -5.94
CA ILE A 147 -30.77 16.08 -6.73
C ILE A 147 -29.55 15.65 -5.92
N ARG A 148 -29.52 15.88 -4.60
CA ARG A 148 -28.40 15.46 -3.74
C ARG A 148 -28.30 13.94 -3.64
N GLY A 149 -29.43 13.27 -3.38
CA GLY A 149 -29.51 11.82 -3.35
C GLY A 149 -29.09 11.18 -4.68
N GLN A 150 -29.54 11.75 -5.81
CA GLN A 150 -29.11 11.31 -7.14
C GLN A 150 -27.58 11.45 -7.30
N ALA A 151 -27.01 12.60 -6.95
CA ALA A 151 -25.58 12.87 -7.09
C ALA A 151 -24.71 11.86 -6.31
N VAL A 152 -25.00 11.67 -5.03
CA VAL A 152 -24.20 10.76 -4.18
C VAL A 152 -24.36 9.29 -4.58
N THR A 153 -25.53 8.92 -5.11
CA THR A 153 -25.76 7.55 -5.61
C THR A 153 -24.95 7.29 -6.87
N LEU A 154 -24.92 8.24 -7.81
CA LEU A 154 -24.07 8.15 -9.00
C LEU A 154 -22.57 8.13 -8.62
N GLY A 155 -22.18 8.95 -7.65
CA GLY A 155 -20.82 8.90 -7.10
C GLY A 155 -20.47 7.54 -6.54
N GLU A 156 -21.36 6.88 -5.81
CA GLU A 156 -21.12 5.54 -5.28
C GLU A 156 -21.11 4.46 -6.38
N LEU A 157 -21.94 4.57 -7.41
CA LEU A 157 -21.92 3.69 -8.59
C LEU A 157 -20.62 3.79 -9.40
N CYS A 158 -19.97 4.95 -9.36
CA CYS A 158 -18.67 5.17 -10.01
C CYS A 158 -17.54 4.33 -9.38
N TRP A 159 -17.64 3.95 -8.12
CA TRP A 159 -16.55 3.26 -7.43
C TRP A 159 -16.28 1.85 -8.03
N PRO A 160 -15.00 1.49 -8.30
CA PRO A 160 -14.64 0.20 -8.88
C PRO A 160 -15.08 -1.00 -8.02
N ARG A 161 -15.61 -2.04 -8.67
CA ARG A 161 -16.07 -3.31 -8.06
C ARG A 161 -15.97 -4.44 -9.08
N GLU A 162 -15.93 -5.67 -8.60
CA GLU A 162 -16.08 -6.88 -9.42
C GLU A 162 -17.57 -7.13 -9.77
N ASP A 163 -18.17 -6.26 -10.56
CA ASP A 163 -19.58 -6.29 -10.95
C ASP A 163 -19.80 -6.26 -12.48
N GLY A 164 -18.70 -6.37 -13.24
CA GLY A 164 -18.73 -6.42 -14.71
C GLY A 164 -18.97 -5.08 -15.41
N LEU A 165 -19.09 -3.96 -14.67
CA LEU A 165 -19.23 -2.63 -15.28
C LEU A 165 -17.86 -2.10 -15.71
N SER A 166 -17.77 -1.58 -16.94
CA SER A 166 -16.53 -1.04 -17.49
C SER A 166 -16.09 0.25 -16.78
N GLY A 167 -14.78 0.48 -16.76
CA GLY A 167 -14.19 1.69 -16.21
C GLY A 167 -14.70 2.97 -16.88
N ASP A 168 -14.88 2.97 -18.19
CA ASP A 168 -15.41 4.12 -18.93
C ASP A 168 -16.86 4.46 -18.55
N TYR A 169 -17.70 3.43 -18.35
CA TYR A 169 -19.04 3.63 -17.81
C TYR A 169 -18.99 4.28 -16.42
N ARG A 170 -18.13 3.79 -15.54
CA ARG A 170 -17.98 4.33 -14.18
C ARG A 170 -17.55 5.79 -14.18
N VAL A 171 -16.56 6.16 -14.99
CA VAL A 171 -16.10 7.55 -15.13
C VAL A 171 -17.24 8.44 -15.64
N THR A 172 -18.03 7.97 -16.62
CA THR A 172 -19.19 8.70 -17.13
C THR A 172 -20.23 8.97 -16.03
N VAL A 173 -20.59 7.93 -15.28
CA VAL A 173 -21.52 8.02 -14.15
C VAL A 173 -20.97 8.92 -13.04
N GLY A 174 -19.69 8.83 -12.74
CA GLY A 174 -19.04 9.68 -11.74
C GLY A 174 -19.04 11.17 -12.12
N ARG A 175 -18.80 11.48 -13.40
CA ARG A 175 -18.87 12.85 -13.94
C ARG A 175 -20.30 13.40 -13.86
N GLU A 176 -21.31 12.61 -14.18
CA GLU A 176 -22.72 12.98 -14.00
C GLU A 176 -23.02 13.26 -12.53
N GLY A 177 -22.61 12.38 -11.62
CA GLY A 177 -22.78 12.56 -10.18
C GLY A 177 -22.13 13.83 -9.67
N LEU A 178 -20.88 14.13 -10.07
CA LEU A 178 -20.19 15.36 -9.70
C LEU A 178 -20.87 16.63 -10.27
N ALA A 179 -21.37 16.55 -11.50
CA ALA A 179 -22.12 17.67 -12.11
C ALA A 179 -23.41 17.97 -11.32
N LEU A 180 -24.15 16.95 -10.91
CA LEU A 180 -25.34 17.11 -10.07
C LEU A 180 -24.95 17.62 -8.68
N ALA A 181 -23.90 17.11 -8.05
CA ALA A 181 -23.43 17.57 -6.75
C ALA A 181 -23.10 19.09 -6.78
N ARG A 182 -22.42 19.56 -7.81
CA ARG A 182 -22.10 21.00 -7.99
C ARG A 182 -23.37 21.86 -8.09
N ARG A 183 -24.47 21.36 -8.66
CA ARG A 183 -25.77 22.06 -8.70
C ARG A 183 -26.41 22.21 -7.33
N THR A 184 -26.17 21.31 -6.39
CA THR A 184 -26.69 21.38 -5.03
C THR A 184 -26.02 22.47 -4.19
N LYS A 185 -24.80 22.87 -4.56
CA LYS A 185 -23.91 23.75 -3.76
C LYS A 185 -23.60 23.19 -2.37
N ASP A 186 -23.81 21.89 -2.15
CA ASP A 186 -23.44 21.18 -0.92
C ASP A 186 -21.97 20.76 -0.97
N PRO A 187 -21.08 21.37 -0.16
CA PRO A 187 -19.65 21.05 -0.19
C PRO A 187 -19.36 19.58 0.09
N TRP A 188 -20.16 18.95 0.96
CA TRP A 188 -20.00 17.54 1.28
C TRP A 188 -20.30 16.65 0.07
N ALA A 189 -21.42 16.88 -0.61
CA ALA A 189 -21.80 16.11 -1.79
C ALA A 189 -20.78 16.29 -2.93
N ILE A 190 -20.26 17.52 -3.10
CA ILE A 190 -19.21 17.80 -4.09
C ILE A 190 -17.94 17.03 -3.75
N ALA A 191 -17.45 17.11 -2.50
CA ALA A 191 -16.25 16.41 -2.05
C ALA A 191 -16.39 14.88 -2.15
N PHE A 192 -17.57 14.36 -1.81
CA PHE A 192 -17.88 12.94 -1.93
C PHE A 192 -17.82 12.47 -3.38
N CYS A 193 -18.56 13.14 -4.28
CA CYS A 193 -18.62 12.75 -5.70
C CYS A 193 -17.26 12.95 -6.40
N ALA A 194 -16.55 14.03 -6.12
CA ALA A 194 -15.21 14.27 -6.65
C ALA A 194 -14.23 13.20 -6.18
N GLY A 195 -14.24 12.83 -4.89
CA GLY A 195 -13.41 11.76 -4.36
C GLY A 195 -13.74 10.38 -4.92
N ARG A 196 -15.02 10.09 -5.19
CA ARG A 196 -15.42 8.83 -5.85
C ARG A 196 -14.94 8.75 -7.30
N LEU A 197 -15.10 9.86 -8.04
CA LEU A 197 -14.59 9.96 -9.41
C LEU A 197 -13.08 9.84 -9.45
N ALA A 198 -12.37 10.59 -8.62
CA ALA A 198 -10.92 10.53 -8.50
C ALA A 198 -10.41 9.12 -8.15
N GLY A 199 -11.10 8.41 -7.24
CA GLY A 199 -10.81 7.02 -6.91
C GLY A 199 -10.94 6.09 -8.11
N CYS A 200 -12.04 6.20 -8.86
CA CYS A 200 -12.22 5.43 -10.08
C CYS A 200 -11.11 5.71 -11.11
N GLU A 201 -10.82 6.98 -11.34
CA GLU A 201 -9.77 7.42 -12.27
C GLU A 201 -8.37 6.97 -11.81
N THR A 202 -8.11 6.90 -10.49
CA THR A 202 -6.88 6.32 -9.94
C THR A 202 -6.73 4.84 -10.32
N TYR A 203 -7.78 4.03 -10.13
CA TYR A 203 -7.74 2.61 -10.49
C TYR A 203 -7.53 2.39 -12.00
N LEU A 204 -8.05 3.29 -12.82
CA LEU A 204 -7.87 3.27 -14.28
C LEU A 204 -6.60 3.96 -14.77
N ASP A 205 -5.76 4.44 -13.85
CA ASP A 205 -4.55 5.22 -14.13
C ASP A 205 -4.81 6.43 -15.07
N ARG A 206 -5.91 7.16 -14.81
CA ARG A 206 -6.27 8.35 -15.57
C ARG A 206 -5.48 9.56 -15.04
N PRO A 207 -4.92 10.41 -15.91
CA PRO A 207 -4.12 11.57 -15.50
C PRO A 207 -4.93 12.60 -14.70
N GLU A 208 -6.24 12.70 -14.91
CA GLU A 208 -7.15 13.62 -14.23
C GLU A 208 -7.34 13.28 -12.74
N ALA A 209 -7.02 12.07 -12.31
CA ALA A 209 -7.24 11.59 -10.95
C ALA A 209 -6.63 12.54 -9.89
N LEU A 210 -5.39 13.00 -10.10
CA LEU A 210 -4.71 13.90 -9.16
C LEU A 210 -5.39 15.27 -9.04
N GLU A 211 -5.96 15.78 -10.13
CA GLU A 211 -6.71 17.04 -10.13
C GLU A 211 -8.04 16.89 -9.38
N HIS A 212 -8.78 15.83 -9.68
CA HIS A 212 -10.05 15.57 -8.97
C HIS A 212 -9.85 15.26 -7.48
N TRP A 213 -8.74 14.59 -7.10
CA TRP A 213 -8.37 14.42 -5.69
C TRP A 213 -8.09 15.75 -5.00
N ARG A 214 -7.33 16.65 -5.65
CA ARG A 214 -7.10 18.00 -5.16
C ARG A 214 -8.42 18.73 -4.93
N ASP A 215 -9.28 18.76 -5.95
CA ASP A 215 -10.58 19.44 -5.87
C ASP A 215 -11.44 18.85 -4.75
N ALA A 216 -11.42 17.52 -4.57
CA ALA A 216 -12.14 16.84 -3.50
C ALA A 216 -11.60 17.18 -2.10
N ALA A 217 -10.29 17.40 -1.97
CA ALA A 217 -9.66 17.75 -0.69
C ALA A 217 -9.86 19.24 -0.33
N GLU A 218 -9.85 20.14 -1.31
CA GLU A 218 -9.88 21.59 -1.11
C GLU A 218 -11.30 22.17 -0.97
N VAL A 219 -12.32 21.44 -1.44
CA VAL A 219 -13.73 21.93 -1.44
C VAL A 219 -14.31 21.99 -0.03
N LEU A 220 -13.81 21.16 0.89
CA LEU A 220 -14.27 21.15 2.27
C LEU A 220 -13.41 22.13 3.08
N PRO A 221 -13.99 23.16 3.68
CA PRO A 221 -13.25 24.03 4.60
C PRO A 221 -12.76 23.21 5.79
N SER A 222 -11.72 23.70 6.47
CA SER A 222 -11.25 23.17 7.76
C SER A 222 -12.39 23.30 8.78
N SER A 223 -13.36 22.36 8.71
CA SER A 223 -14.59 22.40 9.50
C SER A 223 -14.36 21.72 10.85
N PRO A 224 -14.88 22.30 11.95
CA PRO A 224 -14.90 21.65 13.25
C PRO A 224 -15.84 20.43 13.31
N ASP A 225 -16.67 20.22 12.27
CA ASP A 225 -17.60 19.10 12.17
C ASP A 225 -16.86 17.81 11.81
N ALA A 226 -16.98 16.81 12.69
CA ALA A 226 -16.26 15.54 12.60
C ALA A 226 -16.52 14.77 11.30
N VAL A 227 -17.67 14.95 10.67
CA VAL A 227 -18.06 14.26 9.42
C VAL A 227 -17.39 14.89 8.20
N THR A 228 -17.38 16.19 8.15
CA THR A 228 -16.68 16.95 7.11
C THR A 228 -15.17 16.70 7.21
N ALA A 229 -14.63 16.65 8.45
CA ALA A 229 -13.23 16.31 8.70
C ALA A 229 -12.84 14.88 8.25
N GLU A 230 -13.75 13.91 8.40
CA GLU A 230 -13.54 12.53 7.94
C GLU A 230 -13.40 12.46 6.42
N ILE A 231 -14.32 13.06 5.66
CA ILE A 231 -14.26 13.08 4.19
C ILE A 231 -13.06 13.88 3.69
N ALA A 232 -12.74 15.01 4.31
CA ALA A 232 -11.56 15.79 3.98
C ALA A 232 -10.28 14.97 4.17
N SER A 233 -10.15 14.31 5.33
CA SER A 233 -8.99 13.45 5.62
C SER A 233 -8.90 12.27 4.67
N LEU A 234 -10.02 11.63 4.32
CA LEU A 234 -10.07 10.53 3.35
C LEU A 234 -9.60 10.98 1.96
N ASN A 235 -10.14 12.10 1.47
CA ASN A 235 -9.77 12.62 0.15
C ASN A 235 -8.29 13.04 0.12
N GLN A 236 -7.80 13.70 1.16
CA GLN A 236 -6.40 14.09 1.26
C GLN A 236 -5.46 12.89 1.37
N PHE A 237 -5.84 11.85 2.12
CA PHE A 237 -5.10 10.59 2.18
C PHE A 237 -5.02 9.91 0.81
N ASN A 238 -6.14 9.78 0.12
CA ASN A 238 -6.18 9.16 -1.20
C ASN A 238 -5.41 9.99 -2.24
N TRP A 239 -5.44 11.32 -2.15
CA TRP A 239 -4.62 12.19 -2.98
C TRP A 239 -3.12 11.93 -2.78
N ALA A 240 -2.66 11.89 -1.52
CA ALA A 240 -1.27 11.57 -1.21
C ALA A 240 -0.89 10.17 -1.69
N HIS A 241 -1.78 9.19 -1.51
CA HIS A 241 -1.56 7.80 -1.91
C HIS A 241 -1.52 7.62 -3.43
N THR A 242 -2.42 8.27 -4.18
CA THR A 242 -2.40 8.29 -5.64
C THR A 242 -1.13 8.95 -6.18
N ALA A 243 -0.73 10.11 -5.60
CA ALA A 243 0.51 10.77 -5.97
C ALA A 243 1.75 9.88 -5.74
N TYR A 244 1.75 9.11 -4.62
CA TYR A 244 2.79 8.12 -4.34
C TYR A 244 2.83 7.03 -5.43
N GLY A 245 1.69 6.45 -5.80
CA GLY A 245 1.60 5.41 -6.82
C GLY A 245 2.06 5.88 -8.20
N HIS A 246 1.79 7.14 -8.54
CA HIS A 246 2.25 7.76 -9.80
C HIS A 246 3.75 8.18 -9.78
N GLY A 247 4.46 7.99 -8.65
CA GLY A 247 5.86 8.40 -8.51
C GLY A 247 6.04 9.90 -8.20
N ASN A 248 4.96 10.66 -7.95
CA ASN A 248 5.06 12.06 -7.56
C ASN A 248 5.29 12.19 -6.04
N TYR A 249 6.48 11.75 -5.58
CA TYR A 249 6.82 11.68 -4.16
C TYR A 249 6.89 13.05 -3.48
N ALA A 250 7.23 14.10 -4.22
CA ALA A 250 7.23 15.46 -3.70
C ALA A 250 5.80 15.90 -3.30
N LEU A 251 4.82 15.67 -4.18
CA LEU A 251 3.42 15.93 -3.92
C LEU A 251 2.89 15.04 -2.79
N ALA A 252 3.12 13.72 -2.88
CA ALA A 252 2.67 12.75 -1.89
C ALA A 252 3.15 13.11 -0.48
N GLY A 253 4.44 13.40 -0.32
CA GLY A 253 5.02 13.77 0.98
C GLY A 253 4.51 15.13 1.49
N ARG A 254 4.27 16.11 0.62
CA ARG A 254 3.69 17.40 1.02
C ARG A 254 2.27 17.21 1.54
N VAL A 255 1.41 16.57 0.74
CA VAL A 255 -0.01 16.36 1.09
C VAL A 255 -0.14 15.49 2.35
N ALA A 256 0.71 14.47 2.53
CA ALA A 256 0.72 13.64 3.73
C ALA A 256 1.10 14.45 4.99
N ARG A 257 2.12 15.31 4.92
CA ARG A 257 2.51 16.19 6.05
C ARG A 257 1.42 17.17 6.42
N GLU A 258 0.80 17.83 5.43
CA GLU A 258 -0.33 18.74 5.65
C GLU A 258 -1.51 18.01 6.29
N GLY A 259 -1.88 16.84 5.76
CA GLY A 259 -2.96 16.01 6.29
C GLY A 259 -2.68 15.53 7.72
N LYS A 260 -1.45 15.16 8.03
CA LYS A 260 -1.04 14.75 9.38
C LYS A 260 -1.19 15.89 10.40
N LEU A 261 -0.88 17.11 10.02
CA LEU A 261 -1.07 18.30 10.87
C LEU A 261 -2.55 18.59 11.14
N LEU A 262 -3.38 18.53 10.09
CA LEU A 262 -4.83 18.75 10.20
C LEU A 262 -5.53 17.64 11.00
N ALA A 263 -5.05 16.42 10.89
CA ALA A 263 -5.62 15.25 11.54
C ALA A 263 -5.01 14.95 12.93
N HIS A 264 -4.30 15.88 13.55
CA HIS A 264 -3.61 15.68 14.82
C HIS A 264 -4.54 15.07 15.89
N GLY A 265 -4.06 14.00 16.55
CA GLY A 265 -4.82 13.27 17.57
C GLY A 265 -5.88 12.29 17.02
N SER A 266 -6.08 12.22 15.71
CA SER A 266 -6.99 11.27 15.07
C SER A 266 -6.28 10.02 14.52
N THR A 267 -7.07 9.01 14.14
CA THR A 267 -6.53 7.82 13.47
C THR A 267 -5.94 8.13 12.09
N TRP A 268 -6.35 9.24 11.47
CA TRP A 268 -5.85 9.71 10.18
C TRP A 268 -4.41 10.17 10.24
N ALA A 269 -3.98 10.77 11.35
CA ALA A 269 -2.58 11.19 11.52
C ALA A 269 -1.61 10.01 11.34
N ARG A 270 -2.01 8.80 11.76
CA ARG A 270 -1.22 7.57 11.58
C ARG A 270 -1.21 7.10 10.13
N LYS A 271 -2.33 7.22 9.41
CA LYS A 271 -2.40 6.89 7.98
C LYS A 271 -1.49 7.81 7.16
N PHE A 272 -1.48 9.11 7.46
CA PHE A 272 -0.57 10.06 6.82
C PHE A 272 0.91 9.77 7.16
N ALA A 273 1.22 9.39 8.41
CA ALA A 273 2.57 8.97 8.78
C ALA A 273 3.01 7.70 8.01
N ALA A 274 2.08 6.79 7.72
CA ALA A 274 2.38 5.62 6.89
C ALA A 274 2.67 5.99 5.42
N VAL A 275 1.95 6.97 4.85
CA VAL A 275 2.27 7.49 3.50
C VAL A 275 3.63 8.21 3.49
N GLU A 276 3.93 9.01 4.52
CA GLU A 276 5.27 9.62 4.66
C GLU A 276 6.37 8.53 4.67
N ALA A 277 6.15 7.45 5.42
CA ALA A 277 7.09 6.34 5.48
C ALA A 277 7.30 5.66 4.12
N LEU A 278 6.23 5.44 3.34
CA LEU A 278 6.30 4.90 1.98
C LEU A 278 7.11 5.81 1.06
N VAL A 279 6.86 7.13 1.10
CA VAL A 279 7.61 8.13 0.30
C VAL A 279 9.08 8.11 0.67
N GLN A 280 9.41 8.18 1.96
CA GLN A 280 10.79 8.18 2.46
C GLN A 280 11.54 6.90 2.07
N TRP A 281 10.88 5.74 2.14
CA TRP A 281 11.46 4.49 1.69
C TRP A 281 11.78 4.53 0.18
N ARG A 282 10.85 4.97 -0.66
CA ARG A 282 11.07 5.06 -2.12
C ARG A 282 12.21 6.02 -2.48
N THR A 283 12.28 7.14 -1.78
CA THR A 283 13.33 8.15 -2.01
C THR A 283 14.66 7.81 -1.33
N GLY A 284 14.77 6.65 -0.68
CA GLY A 284 16.01 6.13 -0.11
C GLY A 284 16.38 6.68 1.27
N ASP A 285 15.50 7.45 1.92
CA ASP A 285 15.69 7.87 3.32
C ASP A 285 15.20 6.77 4.28
N LEU A 286 16.00 5.71 4.41
CA LEU A 286 15.63 4.52 5.17
C LEU A 286 15.44 4.78 6.66
N ASP A 287 16.18 5.73 7.25
CA ASP A 287 16.07 6.08 8.67
C ASP A 287 14.77 6.83 8.95
N ALA A 288 14.46 7.85 8.16
CA ALA A 288 13.20 8.58 8.28
C ALA A 288 12.01 7.65 8.00
N ALA A 289 12.11 6.78 6.98
CA ALA A 289 11.09 5.78 6.66
C ALA A 289 10.78 4.87 7.86
N ALA A 290 11.82 4.33 8.51
CA ALA A 290 11.64 3.50 9.70
C ALA A 290 11.04 4.29 10.87
N ALA A 291 11.44 5.54 11.09
CA ALA A 291 10.91 6.39 12.15
C ALA A 291 9.42 6.70 11.93
N SER A 292 9.03 7.13 10.74
CA SER A 292 7.64 7.41 10.36
C SER A 292 6.77 6.15 10.43
N ALA A 293 7.29 5.00 10.01
CA ALA A 293 6.59 3.73 10.07
C ALA A 293 6.36 3.27 11.54
N ARG A 294 7.35 3.43 12.43
CA ARG A 294 7.14 3.14 13.87
C ARG A 294 6.06 4.03 14.47
N ALA A 295 6.05 5.33 14.14
CA ALA A 295 5.01 6.26 14.58
C ALA A 295 3.62 5.85 14.06
N ALA A 296 3.51 5.41 12.81
CA ALA A 296 2.27 4.91 12.23
C ALA A 296 1.76 3.62 12.89
N ARG A 297 2.64 2.75 13.40
CA ARG A 297 2.28 1.51 14.11
C ARG A 297 1.82 1.74 15.55
N ALA A 298 2.12 2.86 16.17
CA ALA A 298 1.77 3.12 17.55
C ALA A 298 0.24 3.11 17.76
N GLY A 299 -0.26 2.34 18.75
CA GLY A 299 -1.67 2.23 19.09
C GLY A 299 -2.39 0.99 18.53
N ARG A 300 -3.74 1.04 18.44
CA ARG A 300 -4.55 -0.10 17.98
C ARG A 300 -4.25 -0.47 16.54
N PRO A 301 -4.16 -1.77 16.19
CA PRO A 301 -3.93 -2.22 14.82
C PRO A 301 -5.01 -1.73 13.85
N GLN A 302 -4.59 -1.25 12.68
CA GLN A 302 -5.44 -0.78 11.58
C GLN A 302 -4.62 -0.75 10.27
N MET A 303 -5.22 -0.31 9.16
CA MET A 303 -4.57 -0.16 7.87
C MET A 303 -3.20 0.55 7.95
N ALA A 304 -3.07 1.63 8.74
CA ALA A 304 -1.80 2.31 8.94
C ALA A 304 -0.72 1.38 9.54
N THR A 305 -1.10 0.41 10.37
CA THR A 305 -0.20 -0.60 10.94
C THR A 305 0.32 -1.54 9.85
N GLY A 306 -0.56 -1.95 8.92
CA GLY A 306 -0.19 -2.77 7.77
C GLY A 306 0.77 -2.06 6.84
N MET A 307 0.43 -0.85 6.39
CA MET A 307 1.29 -0.02 5.54
C MET A 307 2.67 0.20 6.17
N ALA A 308 2.71 0.55 7.45
CA ALA A 308 3.95 0.74 8.20
C ALA A 308 4.78 -0.55 8.30
N GLY A 309 4.14 -1.69 8.44
CA GLY A 309 4.81 -3.00 8.47
C GLY A 309 5.48 -3.35 7.14
N ILE A 310 4.87 -2.99 6.01
CA ILE A 310 5.49 -3.13 4.68
C ILE A 310 6.81 -2.35 4.64
N VAL A 311 6.79 -1.08 5.07
CA VAL A 311 7.98 -0.22 5.06
C VAL A 311 9.05 -0.76 6.00
N LEU A 312 8.68 -1.14 7.23
CA LEU A 312 9.64 -1.72 8.19
C LEU A 312 10.26 -3.00 7.67
N GLY A 313 9.46 -3.87 7.03
CA GLY A 313 9.96 -5.07 6.37
C GLY A 313 10.94 -4.74 5.26
N ALA A 314 10.62 -3.80 4.39
CA ALA A 314 11.49 -3.39 3.29
C ALA A 314 12.79 -2.74 3.78
N VAL A 315 12.73 -1.86 4.80
CA VAL A 315 13.91 -1.22 5.39
C VAL A 315 14.80 -2.26 6.09
N ALA A 316 14.21 -3.16 6.89
CA ALA A 316 14.97 -4.23 7.55
C ALA A 316 15.65 -5.15 6.53
N LEU A 317 14.99 -5.44 5.41
CA LEU A 317 15.58 -6.21 4.32
C LEU A 317 16.83 -5.52 3.75
N GLU A 318 16.79 -4.22 3.49
CA GLU A 318 17.92 -3.47 2.96
C GLU A 318 19.08 -3.35 3.96
N ARG A 319 18.77 -3.19 5.26
CA ARG A 319 19.76 -3.01 6.31
C ARG A 319 20.30 -4.33 6.87
N GLU A 320 19.42 -5.24 7.23
CA GLU A 320 19.75 -6.44 7.97
C GLU A 320 19.86 -7.69 7.09
N GLY A 321 19.35 -7.62 5.84
CA GLY A 321 19.31 -8.75 4.90
C GLY A 321 18.39 -9.90 5.32
N ARG A 322 17.83 -9.86 6.53
CA ARG A 322 16.95 -10.90 7.10
C ARG A 322 15.94 -10.29 8.08
N PRO A 323 14.91 -9.65 7.57
CA PRO A 323 13.87 -9.10 8.43
C PRO A 323 13.06 -10.22 9.11
N ASP A 324 12.41 -9.87 10.22
CA ASP A 324 11.46 -10.75 10.89
C ASP A 324 10.23 -10.94 9.98
N PRO A 325 9.97 -12.17 9.48
CA PRO A 325 8.80 -12.44 8.64
C PRO A 325 7.48 -12.14 9.34
N LYS A 326 7.44 -12.19 10.68
CA LYS A 326 6.25 -11.91 11.46
C LYS A 326 5.74 -10.47 11.25
N ILE A 327 6.64 -9.50 11.04
CA ILE A 327 6.24 -8.10 10.78
C ILE A 327 5.39 -8.02 9.50
N LEU A 328 5.73 -8.77 8.46
CA LEU A 328 4.99 -8.79 7.20
C LEU A 328 3.71 -9.60 7.27
N ASP A 329 3.73 -10.75 7.95
CA ASP A 329 2.55 -11.60 8.12
C ASP A 329 1.48 -10.87 8.96
N ASP A 330 1.88 -10.20 10.06
CA ASP A 330 0.98 -9.35 10.85
C ASP A 330 0.43 -8.18 10.01
N SER A 331 1.25 -7.63 9.10
CA SER A 331 0.85 -6.50 8.26
C SER A 331 -0.21 -6.88 7.22
N LEU A 332 -0.09 -8.07 6.61
CA LEU A 332 -1.06 -8.58 5.64
C LEU A 332 -2.49 -8.64 6.22
N GLY A 333 -2.65 -9.08 7.46
CA GLY A 333 -3.95 -9.13 8.12
C GLY A 333 -4.61 -7.75 8.35
N HIS A 334 -3.87 -6.65 8.19
CA HIS A 334 -4.39 -5.28 8.38
C HIS A 334 -4.64 -4.53 7.07
N ILE A 335 -4.21 -5.06 5.92
CA ILE A 335 -4.34 -4.43 4.60
C ILE A 335 -5.18 -5.25 3.63
N GLU A 336 -5.81 -6.35 4.07
CA GLU A 336 -6.63 -7.25 3.24
C GLU A 336 -7.68 -6.54 2.37
N PHE A 337 -8.07 -5.32 2.74
CA PHE A 337 -9.09 -4.52 2.05
C PHE A 337 -8.53 -3.41 1.17
N ASP A 338 -7.19 -3.30 1.09
CA ASP A 338 -6.50 -2.35 0.21
C ASP A 338 -5.65 -3.13 -0.79
N GLU A 339 -6.18 -3.35 -1.96
CA GLU A 339 -5.56 -4.19 -2.98
C GLU A 339 -4.18 -3.67 -3.40
N GLN A 340 -4.01 -2.35 -3.50
CA GLN A 340 -2.74 -1.75 -3.89
C GLN A 340 -1.66 -2.00 -2.83
N MET A 341 -2.03 -1.86 -1.56
CA MET A 341 -1.12 -2.17 -0.45
C MET A 341 -0.87 -3.67 -0.32
N LEU A 342 -1.87 -4.50 -0.62
CA LEU A 342 -1.72 -5.95 -0.65
C LEU A 342 -0.67 -6.38 -1.68
N TRP A 343 -0.73 -5.85 -2.91
CA TRP A 343 0.26 -6.18 -3.94
C TRP A 343 1.66 -5.71 -3.56
N LEU A 344 1.79 -4.52 -3.00
CA LEU A 344 3.07 -4.02 -2.51
C LEU A 344 3.62 -4.90 -1.36
N ALA A 345 2.76 -5.33 -0.44
CA ALA A 345 3.15 -6.26 0.63
C ALA A 345 3.60 -7.61 0.08
N LEU A 346 2.90 -8.13 -0.94
CA LEU A 346 3.29 -9.36 -1.62
C LEU A 346 4.65 -9.20 -2.32
N ALA A 347 4.92 -8.07 -2.97
CA ALA A 347 6.21 -7.78 -3.60
C ALA A 347 7.34 -7.73 -2.56
N VAL A 348 7.15 -7.04 -1.44
CA VAL A 348 8.12 -7.00 -0.34
C VAL A 348 8.33 -8.40 0.25
N ARG A 349 7.26 -9.16 0.50
CA ARG A 349 7.34 -10.54 1.00
C ARG A 349 8.07 -11.47 0.02
N ALA A 350 7.81 -11.32 -1.27
CA ALA A 350 8.51 -12.08 -2.30
C ALA A 350 10.01 -11.80 -2.27
N THR A 351 10.41 -10.52 -2.21
CA THR A 351 11.82 -10.12 -2.09
C THR A 351 12.48 -10.69 -0.82
N HIS A 352 11.73 -10.78 0.29
CA HIS A 352 12.21 -11.43 1.51
C HIS A 352 12.48 -12.92 1.34
N ARG A 353 11.57 -13.65 0.68
CA ARG A 353 11.74 -15.10 0.42
C ARG A 353 12.94 -15.36 -0.47
N VAL A 354 13.06 -14.58 -1.54
CA VAL A 354 14.24 -14.64 -2.42
C VAL A 354 15.53 -14.41 -1.63
N ALA A 355 15.57 -13.41 -0.76
CA ALA A 355 16.73 -13.14 0.08
C ALA A 355 17.10 -14.31 1.01
N ARG A 356 16.13 -15.15 1.36
CA ARG A 356 16.29 -16.35 2.20
C ARG A 356 16.53 -17.63 1.41
N GLN A 357 16.56 -17.54 0.09
CA GLN A 357 16.64 -18.71 -0.81
C GLN A 357 15.42 -19.65 -0.65
N GLU A 358 14.27 -19.11 -0.30
CA GLU A 358 13.00 -19.82 -0.25
C GLU A 358 12.28 -19.69 -1.60
N PRO A 359 11.51 -20.72 -2.04
CA PRO A 359 10.79 -20.63 -3.30
C PRO A 359 9.85 -19.43 -3.34
N PHE A 360 9.85 -18.72 -4.45
CA PHE A 360 8.89 -17.67 -4.70
C PHE A 360 7.48 -18.28 -4.89
N PRO A 361 6.44 -17.78 -4.21
CA PRO A 361 5.09 -18.34 -4.30
C PRO A 361 4.37 -17.87 -5.58
N LEU A 362 4.86 -18.30 -6.74
CA LEU A 362 4.31 -17.94 -8.05
C LEU A 362 2.86 -18.40 -8.23
N ARG A 363 2.42 -19.41 -7.47
CA ARG A 363 1.09 -20.02 -7.63
C ARG A 363 -0.08 -19.10 -7.30
N ASP A 364 0.12 -18.10 -6.43
CA ASP A 364 -0.95 -17.18 -6.00
C ASP A 364 -1.03 -15.92 -6.89
N LEU A 365 -0.04 -15.71 -7.72
CA LEU A 365 0.10 -14.51 -8.54
C LEU A 365 -0.90 -14.42 -9.71
N PRO A 366 -1.14 -15.51 -10.49
CA PRO A 366 -2.11 -15.46 -11.59
C PRO A 366 -3.51 -15.08 -11.12
N GLN A 367 -3.89 -15.49 -9.91
CA GLN A 367 -5.19 -15.14 -9.33
C GLN A 367 -5.26 -13.66 -8.94
N ALA A 368 -4.21 -13.11 -8.30
CA ALA A 368 -4.16 -11.69 -7.93
C ALA A 368 -4.22 -10.79 -9.17
N LEU A 369 -3.48 -11.17 -10.24
CA LEU A 369 -3.51 -10.44 -11.50
C LEU A 369 -4.83 -10.61 -12.27
N SER A 370 -5.47 -11.78 -12.17
CA SER A 370 -6.82 -12.01 -12.75
C SER A 370 -7.86 -11.12 -12.08
N THR A 371 -7.79 -10.94 -10.75
CA THR A 371 -8.67 -10.00 -10.04
C THR A 371 -8.43 -8.56 -10.51
N ALA A 372 -7.17 -8.14 -10.62
CA ALA A 372 -6.82 -6.83 -11.16
C ALA A 372 -7.39 -6.61 -12.57
N ALA A 373 -7.29 -7.62 -13.44
CA ALA A 373 -7.83 -7.58 -14.79
C ALA A 373 -9.34 -7.49 -14.80
N GLY A 374 -10.03 -8.25 -13.96
CA GLY A 374 -11.48 -8.23 -13.84
C GLY A 374 -12.06 -6.89 -13.36
N MET A 375 -11.29 -6.12 -12.60
CA MET A 375 -11.65 -4.79 -12.13
C MET A 375 -11.07 -3.66 -13.01
N GLU A 376 -10.37 -3.97 -14.08
CA GLU A 376 -9.60 -3.03 -14.91
C GLU A 376 -8.59 -2.20 -14.10
N VAL A 377 -8.06 -2.74 -13.02
CA VAL A 377 -7.10 -2.03 -12.15
C VAL A 377 -5.74 -1.97 -12.82
N ARG A 378 -5.26 -0.76 -13.07
CA ARG A 378 -4.03 -0.50 -13.83
C ARG A 378 -2.82 -0.16 -12.97
N PHE A 379 -2.93 -0.13 -11.64
CA PHE A 379 -1.86 0.40 -10.83
C PHE A 379 -1.74 -0.34 -9.48
N GLY A 380 -0.50 -0.51 -9.01
CA GLY A 380 -0.18 -1.10 -7.71
C GLY A 380 0.43 -2.50 -7.77
N TRP A 381 0.15 -3.29 -8.81
CA TRP A 381 0.64 -4.66 -8.98
C TRP A 381 2.00 -4.77 -9.72
N GLU A 382 2.46 -3.69 -10.32
CA GLU A 382 3.67 -3.65 -11.13
C GLU A 382 4.95 -3.98 -10.34
N ASP A 383 5.04 -3.61 -9.07
CA ASP A 383 6.18 -3.98 -8.21
C ASP A 383 6.35 -5.49 -8.06
N LEU A 384 5.24 -6.22 -8.04
CA LEU A 384 5.26 -7.67 -7.94
C LEU A 384 5.82 -8.31 -9.21
N VAL A 385 5.46 -7.76 -10.39
CA VAL A 385 6.02 -8.22 -11.68
C VAL A 385 7.50 -7.88 -11.79
N LEU A 386 7.93 -6.74 -11.25
CA LEU A 386 9.36 -6.39 -11.23
C LEU A 386 10.17 -7.39 -10.38
N VAL A 387 9.66 -7.79 -9.22
CA VAL A 387 10.33 -8.83 -8.41
C VAL A 387 10.34 -10.17 -9.16
N MET A 388 9.24 -10.53 -9.82
CA MET A 388 9.16 -11.73 -10.64
C MET A 388 10.20 -11.71 -11.77
N ALA A 389 10.39 -10.59 -12.46
CA ALA A 389 11.33 -10.49 -13.57
C ALA A 389 12.79 -10.74 -13.16
N HIS A 390 13.12 -10.53 -11.89
CA HIS A 390 14.42 -10.88 -11.35
C HIS A 390 14.60 -12.38 -11.06
N GLU A 391 13.51 -13.10 -10.77
CA GLU A 391 13.56 -14.49 -10.31
C GLU A 391 13.15 -15.50 -11.40
N ASP A 392 12.14 -15.14 -12.19
CA ASP A 392 11.61 -15.95 -13.29
C ASP A 392 11.24 -15.03 -14.48
N PRO A 393 12.24 -14.69 -15.34
CA PRO A 393 12.02 -13.83 -16.49
C PRO A 393 11.00 -14.37 -17.51
N GLU A 394 10.86 -15.70 -17.63
CA GLU A 394 9.90 -16.32 -18.55
C GLU A 394 8.46 -16.04 -18.11
N GLN A 395 8.16 -16.27 -16.83
CA GLN A 395 6.85 -15.99 -16.29
C GLN A 395 6.55 -14.48 -16.30
N ALA A 396 7.54 -13.63 -16.01
CA ALA A 396 7.38 -12.18 -16.13
C ALA A 396 7.04 -11.73 -17.56
N ARG A 397 7.57 -12.42 -18.57
CA ARG A 397 7.22 -12.19 -19.98
C ARG A 397 5.75 -12.52 -20.26
N GLU A 398 5.28 -13.67 -19.80
CA GLU A 398 3.87 -14.06 -19.96
C GLU A 398 2.92 -13.04 -19.32
N VAL A 399 3.26 -12.55 -18.12
CA VAL A 399 2.48 -11.51 -17.44
C VAL A 399 2.56 -10.18 -18.20
N LEU A 400 3.73 -9.78 -18.68
CA LEU A 400 3.90 -8.53 -19.45
C LEU A 400 3.02 -8.52 -20.70
N GLU A 401 2.91 -9.67 -21.39
CA GLU A 401 2.09 -9.85 -22.59
C GLU A 401 0.59 -9.87 -22.24
N SER A 402 0.19 -10.67 -21.26
CA SER A 402 -1.22 -10.81 -20.86
C SER A 402 -1.82 -9.55 -20.25
N MET A 403 -1.02 -8.76 -19.51
CA MET A 403 -1.43 -7.52 -18.87
C MET A 403 -1.10 -6.26 -19.70
N ALA A 404 -0.66 -6.38 -20.93
CA ALA A 404 -0.16 -5.26 -21.74
C ALA A 404 -1.16 -4.09 -21.85
N SER A 405 -2.46 -4.37 -21.98
CA SER A 405 -3.53 -3.36 -22.09
C SER A 405 -3.87 -2.69 -20.74
N LEU A 406 -3.48 -3.31 -19.64
CA LEU A 406 -3.75 -2.84 -18.27
C LEU A 406 -2.49 -2.26 -17.61
N TRP A 407 -1.36 -2.26 -18.33
CA TRP A 407 -0.12 -1.71 -17.77
C TRP A 407 -0.28 -0.23 -17.47
N PRO A 408 0.18 0.24 -16.28
CA PRO A 408 0.09 1.66 -15.91
C PRO A 408 0.82 2.55 -16.92
N VAL A 409 0.19 3.68 -17.27
CA VAL A 409 0.75 4.69 -18.18
C VAL A 409 1.32 5.92 -17.45
N ASN A 410 1.19 5.96 -16.12
CA ASN A 410 1.83 6.97 -15.29
C ASN A 410 3.37 6.85 -15.35
N PRO A 411 4.12 7.89 -14.96
CA PRO A 411 5.59 7.89 -15.07
C PRO A 411 6.27 6.71 -14.40
N ARG A 412 5.76 6.25 -13.24
CA ARG A 412 6.31 5.13 -12.51
C ARG A 412 6.01 3.80 -13.21
N GLY A 413 4.77 3.59 -13.63
CA GLY A 413 4.35 2.39 -14.37
C GLY A 413 5.18 2.18 -15.64
N ILE A 414 5.44 3.27 -16.40
CA ILE A 414 6.32 3.23 -17.57
C ILE A 414 7.75 2.81 -17.18
N ALA A 415 8.30 3.36 -16.11
CA ALA A 415 9.65 3.03 -15.65
C ALA A 415 9.75 1.55 -15.22
N VAL A 416 8.76 1.03 -14.50
CA VAL A 416 8.69 -0.39 -14.11
C VAL A 416 8.56 -1.29 -15.32
N ARG A 417 7.70 -0.94 -16.29
CA ARG A 417 7.57 -1.70 -17.54
C ARG A 417 8.89 -1.86 -18.25
N LEU A 418 9.62 -0.77 -18.45
CA LEU A 418 10.95 -0.81 -19.07
C LEU A 418 11.93 -1.67 -18.27
N ALA A 419 11.89 -1.61 -16.94
CA ALA A 419 12.72 -2.44 -16.09
C ALA A 419 12.42 -3.94 -16.30
N VAL A 420 11.14 -4.31 -16.30
CA VAL A 420 10.71 -5.70 -16.56
C VAL A 420 11.13 -6.14 -17.97
N GLU A 421 10.85 -5.32 -19.00
CA GLU A 421 11.25 -5.60 -20.39
C GLU A 421 12.77 -5.81 -20.51
N GLY A 422 13.58 -4.97 -19.86
CA GLY A 422 15.02 -5.08 -19.87
C GLY A 422 15.53 -6.35 -19.19
N LEU A 423 14.93 -6.75 -18.06
CA LEU A 423 15.27 -7.98 -17.35
C LEU A 423 14.89 -9.23 -18.16
N VAL A 424 13.70 -9.23 -18.76
CA VAL A 424 13.19 -10.34 -19.60
C VAL A 424 14.02 -10.55 -20.86
N ARG A 425 14.59 -9.47 -21.45
CA ARG A 425 15.47 -9.57 -22.62
C ARG A 425 16.86 -10.16 -22.31
N GLY A 426 17.23 -10.25 -21.03
CA GLY A 426 18.53 -10.77 -20.64
C GLY A 426 19.70 -10.01 -21.27
N VAL A 427 20.54 -10.68 -22.05
CA VAL A 427 21.74 -10.06 -22.66
C VAL A 427 21.43 -8.92 -23.62
N ASP A 428 20.27 -8.91 -24.25
CA ASP A 428 19.81 -7.86 -25.18
C ASP A 428 19.11 -6.69 -24.43
N GLY A 429 18.97 -6.80 -23.11
CA GLY A 429 18.26 -5.83 -22.29
C GLY A 429 19.06 -4.61 -21.83
N HIS A 430 20.37 -4.57 -22.12
CA HIS A 430 21.29 -3.56 -21.58
C HIS A 430 20.78 -2.11 -21.74
N ALA A 431 20.45 -1.70 -22.95
CA ALA A 431 20.00 -0.33 -23.24
C ALA A 431 18.67 0.00 -22.56
N VAL A 432 17.74 -0.97 -22.50
CA VAL A 432 16.43 -0.80 -21.88
C VAL A 432 16.56 -0.67 -20.35
N LEU A 433 17.45 -1.46 -19.73
CA LEU A 433 17.75 -1.35 -18.29
C LEU A 433 18.37 0.02 -17.94
N LEU A 434 19.23 0.56 -18.81
CA LEU A 434 19.78 1.92 -18.61
C LEU A 434 18.68 2.98 -18.70
N GLU A 435 17.82 2.90 -19.70
CA GLU A 435 16.68 3.82 -19.81
C GLU A 435 15.77 3.73 -18.57
N ALA A 436 15.46 2.53 -18.11
CA ALA A 436 14.68 2.34 -16.89
C ALA A 436 15.36 2.96 -15.66
N ALA A 437 16.68 2.75 -15.50
CA ALA A 437 17.45 3.33 -14.39
C ALA A 437 17.41 4.87 -14.40
N GLU A 438 17.53 5.51 -15.57
CA GLU A 438 17.43 6.97 -15.68
C GLU A 438 16.02 7.46 -15.33
N ARG A 439 14.96 6.76 -15.75
CA ARG A 439 13.59 7.10 -15.36
C ARG A 439 13.38 7.00 -13.85
N PHE A 440 13.92 5.98 -13.20
CA PHE A 440 13.85 5.86 -11.73
C PHE A 440 14.69 6.92 -11.00
N ARG A 441 15.78 7.41 -11.59
CA ARG A 441 16.49 8.57 -11.06
C ARG A 441 15.65 9.85 -11.14
N ALA A 442 14.94 10.04 -12.25
CA ALA A 442 14.02 11.16 -12.42
C ALA A 442 12.82 11.11 -11.46
N LEU A 443 12.41 9.90 -11.05
CA LEU A 443 11.36 9.63 -10.07
C LEU A 443 11.83 9.68 -8.61
N PRO A 444 13.00 10.17 -8.29
CA PRO A 444 13.88 9.96 -7.14
C PRO A 444 13.70 8.61 -6.39
N GLU A 445 13.82 7.49 -7.14
CA GLU A 445 13.91 6.13 -6.58
C GLU A 445 15.35 5.57 -6.68
N PRO A 446 16.30 6.05 -5.88
CA PRO A 446 17.72 5.74 -6.05
C PRO A 446 18.05 4.27 -5.85
N LEU A 447 17.34 3.56 -4.99
CA LEU A 447 17.60 2.14 -4.73
C LEU A 447 17.17 1.27 -5.91
N THR A 448 16.02 1.57 -6.53
CA THR A 448 15.56 0.88 -7.75
C THR A 448 16.50 1.19 -8.91
N ALA A 449 16.88 2.44 -9.11
CA ALA A 449 17.85 2.84 -10.13
C ALA A 449 19.20 2.11 -9.95
N GLY A 450 19.70 2.02 -8.72
CA GLY A 450 20.94 1.30 -8.40
C GLY A 450 20.88 -0.19 -8.73
N ARG A 451 19.75 -0.86 -8.43
CA ARG A 451 19.54 -2.28 -8.78
C ARG A 451 19.52 -2.50 -10.29
N LEU A 452 18.88 -1.61 -11.04
CA LEU A 452 18.83 -1.69 -12.51
C LEU A 452 20.18 -1.41 -13.15
N LEU A 453 20.97 -0.47 -12.62
CA LEU A 453 22.37 -0.27 -13.06
C LEU A 453 23.22 -1.52 -12.79
N HIS A 454 23.02 -2.18 -11.66
CA HIS A 454 23.69 -3.44 -11.36
C HIS A 454 23.28 -4.55 -12.32
N ALA A 455 21.98 -4.68 -12.63
CA ALA A 455 21.50 -5.64 -13.63
C ALA A 455 22.07 -5.32 -15.03
N ALA A 456 22.04 -4.06 -15.46
CA ALA A 456 22.62 -3.60 -16.73
C ALA A 456 24.13 -3.88 -16.80
N ALA A 457 24.84 -3.78 -15.68
CA ALA A 457 26.26 -4.11 -15.61
C ALA A 457 26.55 -5.60 -15.84
N GLY A 458 25.60 -6.48 -15.49
CA GLY A 458 25.69 -7.92 -15.73
C GLY A 458 25.60 -8.31 -17.19
N VAL A 459 24.92 -7.49 -18.00
CA VAL A 459 24.68 -7.69 -19.45
C VAL A 459 25.35 -6.61 -20.30
N ALA A 460 26.33 -5.90 -19.75
CA ALA A 460 27.05 -4.85 -20.45
C ALA A 460 27.89 -5.41 -21.62
N PRO A 461 28.03 -4.67 -22.74
CA PRO A 461 28.73 -5.12 -23.93
C PRO A 461 30.23 -5.35 -23.69
N ASP A 462 30.79 -4.68 -22.70
CA ASP A 462 32.21 -4.82 -22.33
C ASP A 462 32.42 -4.62 -20.81
N ALA A 463 33.57 -5.09 -20.32
CA ALA A 463 33.90 -5.04 -18.90
C ALA A 463 34.06 -3.62 -18.34
N SER A 464 34.51 -2.65 -19.16
CA SER A 464 34.69 -1.24 -18.75
C SER A 464 33.34 -0.60 -18.46
N THR A 465 32.39 -0.75 -19.38
CA THR A 465 31.00 -0.30 -19.22
C THR A 465 30.35 -0.96 -18.00
N GLY A 466 30.47 -2.29 -17.85
CA GLY A 466 29.94 -3.01 -16.70
C GLY A 466 30.51 -2.51 -15.36
N ASN A 467 31.82 -2.23 -15.31
CA ASN A 467 32.46 -1.71 -14.10
C ASN A 467 32.03 -0.28 -13.78
N LEU A 468 31.84 0.58 -14.78
CA LEU A 468 31.33 1.94 -14.59
C LEU A 468 29.93 1.91 -13.94
N LEU A 469 29.03 1.06 -14.47
CA LEU A 469 27.67 0.93 -13.96
C LEU A 469 27.64 0.37 -12.53
N ARG A 470 28.51 -0.60 -12.22
CA ARG A 470 28.66 -1.11 -10.83
C ARG A 470 29.12 -0.01 -9.87
N ARG A 471 30.06 0.87 -10.29
CA ARG A 471 30.49 2.01 -9.46
C ARG A 471 29.33 2.95 -9.16
N GLN A 472 28.53 3.30 -10.18
CA GLN A 472 27.35 4.14 -10.00
C GLN A 472 26.31 3.49 -9.05
N ALA A 473 26.08 2.17 -9.19
CA ALA A 473 25.20 1.46 -8.28
C ALA A 473 25.72 1.46 -6.83
N ILE A 474 27.04 1.24 -6.63
CA ILE A 474 27.69 1.30 -5.32
C ILE A 474 27.52 2.68 -4.69
N GLU A 475 27.74 3.75 -5.43
CA GLU A 475 27.60 5.13 -4.95
C GLU A 475 26.17 5.39 -4.44
N LEU A 476 25.16 4.97 -5.21
CA LEU A 476 23.76 5.09 -4.79
C LEU A 476 23.49 4.31 -3.50
N PHE A 477 23.92 3.05 -3.42
CA PHE A 477 23.67 2.22 -2.24
C PHE A 477 24.43 2.70 -0.99
N GLN A 478 25.64 3.24 -1.16
CA GLN A 478 26.38 3.85 -0.06
C GLN A 478 25.72 5.14 0.45
N THR A 479 25.28 5.99 -0.47
CA THR A 479 24.60 7.26 -0.13
C THR A 479 23.33 7.02 0.69
N HIS A 480 22.59 5.94 0.38
CA HIS A 480 21.32 5.61 1.01
C HIS A 480 21.43 4.49 2.06
N ALA A 481 22.63 4.08 2.44
CA ALA A 481 22.89 3.02 3.42
C ALA A 481 22.10 1.72 3.15
N ALA A 482 22.02 1.33 1.87
CA ALA A 482 21.34 0.12 1.39
C ALA A 482 22.32 -1.07 1.40
N ASP A 483 22.64 -1.57 2.59
CA ASP A 483 23.75 -2.50 2.82
C ASP A 483 23.58 -3.84 2.12
N ARG A 484 22.35 -4.36 2.01
CA ARG A 484 22.05 -5.59 1.28
C ARG A 484 22.30 -5.43 -0.23
N SER A 485 21.76 -4.37 -0.82
CA SER A 485 21.94 -4.08 -2.24
C SER A 485 23.42 -3.84 -2.56
N LEU A 486 24.12 -3.09 -1.70
CA LEU A 486 25.56 -2.89 -1.79
C LEU A 486 26.34 -4.21 -1.73
N ALA A 487 26.02 -5.08 -0.78
CA ALA A 487 26.64 -6.41 -0.65
C ALA A 487 26.38 -7.30 -1.87
N GLY A 488 25.24 -7.12 -2.56
CA GLY A 488 24.92 -7.78 -3.83
C GLY A 488 25.95 -7.41 -4.91
N VAL A 489 26.12 -6.12 -5.17
CA VAL A 489 27.07 -5.62 -6.18
C VAL A 489 28.51 -6.02 -5.85
N LEU A 490 28.91 -5.96 -4.57
CA LEU A 490 30.24 -6.33 -4.14
C LEU A 490 30.53 -7.85 -4.26
N ARG A 491 29.50 -8.69 -4.16
CA ARG A 491 29.65 -10.14 -4.42
C ARG A 491 29.93 -10.44 -5.88
N ASP A 492 29.25 -9.77 -6.81
CA ASP A 492 29.44 -9.98 -8.24
C ASP A 492 30.81 -9.49 -8.73
N ARG A 493 31.43 -8.54 -8.02
CA ARG A 493 32.81 -8.11 -8.25
C ARG A 493 33.82 -9.26 -8.22
N ARG A 494 33.57 -10.31 -7.46
CA ARG A 494 34.47 -11.46 -7.35
C ARG A 494 34.65 -12.20 -8.67
N LEU A 495 33.69 -12.10 -9.57
CA LEU A 495 33.75 -12.75 -10.88
C LEU A 495 34.63 -11.97 -11.87
N HIS A 496 34.94 -10.69 -11.60
CA HIS A 496 35.67 -9.81 -12.52
C HIS A 496 36.92 -9.23 -11.85
N ARG A 497 37.97 -10.06 -11.75
CA ARG A 497 39.26 -9.70 -11.14
C ARG A 497 39.91 -8.47 -11.76
N GLY A 498 40.32 -7.52 -10.93
CA GLY A 498 41.38 -6.56 -11.26
C GLY A 498 41.10 -5.05 -11.16
N GLN A 499 40.08 -4.58 -10.43
CA GLN A 499 39.87 -3.12 -10.28
C GLN A 499 39.59 -2.68 -8.82
N ASP A 500 40.21 -1.57 -8.42
CA ASP A 500 40.00 -0.92 -7.11
C ASP A 500 38.61 -0.29 -7.03
N LEU A 501 37.76 -0.80 -6.14
CA LEU A 501 36.51 -0.16 -5.74
C LEU A 501 36.62 0.35 -4.30
N PRO A 502 35.95 1.44 -3.92
CA PRO A 502 36.07 2.04 -2.60
C PRO A 502 35.63 1.08 -1.47
N ALA A 503 36.26 1.17 -0.32
CA ALA A 503 35.89 0.45 0.89
C ALA A 503 34.54 0.94 1.44
N VAL A 504 33.74 0.04 2.05
CA VAL A 504 32.46 0.37 2.66
C VAL A 504 32.70 1.17 3.96
N PRO A 505 32.22 2.41 4.10
CA PRO A 505 32.51 3.25 5.27
C PRO A 505 32.07 2.65 6.61
N ALA A 506 30.98 1.87 6.64
CA ALA A 506 30.47 1.21 7.85
C ALA A 506 31.39 0.09 8.36
N SER A 507 32.00 -0.71 7.46
CA SER A 507 32.93 -1.76 7.85
C SER A 507 34.21 -1.21 8.53
N GLN A 508 34.62 0.01 8.18
CA GLN A 508 35.76 0.67 8.81
C GLN A 508 35.50 1.07 10.26
N ARG A 509 34.28 1.45 10.63
CA ARG A 509 33.92 1.85 12.01
C ARG A 509 33.90 0.64 12.95
N LEU A 510 33.34 -0.47 12.54
CA LEU A 510 33.25 -1.68 13.36
C LEU A 510 34.63 -2.30 13.59
N VAL A 511 35.45 -2.34 12.54
CA VAL A 511 36.83 -2.82 12.61
C VAL A 511 37.67 -1.96 13.57
N ALA A 512 37.36 -0.66 13.70
CA ALA A 512 38.03 0.24 14.63
C ALA A 512 37.69 -0.03 16.11
N THR A 513 36.52 -0.58 16.41
CA THR A 513 36.02 -0.78 17.79
C THR A 513 36.34 -2.16 18.38
N ALA A 514 36.71 -3.16 17.59
CA ALA A 514 36.84 -4.55 18.03
C ALA A 514 38.22 -4.92 18.63
N GLY A 515 39.12 -3.98 18.91
CA GLY A 515 40.46 -4.26 19.46
C GLY A 515 41.32 -5.13 18.53
N LEU A 516 41.13 -5.01 17.22
CA LEU A 516 41.87 -5.78 16.21
C LEU A 516 43.28 -5.20 16.01
N THR A 517 44.28 -6.10 15.83
CA THR A 517 45.60 -5.70 15.34
C THR A 517 45.49 -5.14 13.91
N THR A 518 46.52 -4.43 13.45
CA THR A 518 46.54 -3.85 12.08
C THR A 518 46.28 -4.93 11.04
N ARG A 519 46.90 -6.12 11.18
CA ARG A 519 46.74 -7.23 10.24
C ARG A 519 45.36 -7.88 10.30
N GLU A 520 44.81 -8.03 11.50
CA GLU A 520 43.44 -8.53 11.68
C GLU A 520 42.39 -7.52 11.13
N ARG A 521 42.69 -6.23 11.19
CA ARG A 521 41.85 -5.17 10.63
C ARG A 521 41.80 -5.22 9.10
N GLU A 522 42.96 -5.40 8.45
CA GLU A 522 43.06 -5.62 7.01
C GLU A 522 42.26 -6.86 6.58
N VAL A 523 42.48 -7.99 7.29
CA VAL A 523 41.73 -9.22 7.04
C VAL A 523 40.24 -9.06 7.29
N ALA A 524 39.83 -8.38 8.37
CA ALA A 524 38.43 -8.12 8.69
C ALA A 524 37.76 -7.25 7.60
N THR A 525 38.44 -6.22 7.11
CA THR A 525 37.99 -5.36 6.03
C THR A 525 37.76 -6.17 4.74
N LEU A 526 38.71 -7.01 4.36
CA LEU A 526 38.58 -7.87 3.19
C LEU A 526 37.48 -8.94 3.38
N ALA A 527 37.38 -9.52 4.59
CA ALA A 527 36.33 -10.48 4.92
C ALA A 527 34.93 -9.86 4.91
N ALA A 528 34.79 -8.58 5.37
CA ALA A 528 33.56 -7.81 5.28
C ALA A 528 33.15 -7.50 3.84
N GLN A 529 34.14 -7.21 3.01
CA GLN A 529 33.97 -7.09 1.56
C GLN A 529 33.71 -8.43 0.88
N GLY A 530 33.68 -9.50 1.70
CA GLY A 530 33.31 -10.86 1.30
C GLY A 530 34.41 -11.68 0.62
N TYR A 531 35.68 -11.25 0.65
CA TYR A 531 36.80 -12.03 0.09
C TYR A 531 36.93 -13.43 0.77
N THR A 532 37.24 -14.43 -0.01
CA THR A 532 37.59 -15.77 0.50
C THR A 532 38.95 -15.75 1.17
N ALA A 533 39.28 -16.78 1.95
CA ALA A 533 40.60 -16.87 2.57
C ALA A 533 41.75 -16.97 1.52
N GLN A 534 41.48 -17.52 0.33
CA GLN A 534 42.45 -17.53 -0.78
C GLN A 534 42.68 -16.12 -1.32
N GLU A 535 41.60 -15.41 -1.61
CA GLU A 535 41.65 -14.02 -2.14
C GLU A 535 42.30 -13.05 -1.13
N ILE A 536 42.03 -13.24 0.17
CA ILE A 536 42.69 -12.49 1.26
C ILE A 536 44.19 -12.81 1.26
N ALA A 537 44.55 -14.07 1.09
CA ALA A 537 45.96 -14.49 1.04
C ALA A 537 46.66 -13.84 -0.14
N ASP A 538 46.07 -13.87 -1.32
CA ASP A 538 46.62 -13.29 -2.55
C ASP A 538 46.74 -11.74 -2.43
N GLN A 539 45.70 -11.07 -1.88
CA GLN A 539 45.65 -9.60 -1.71
C GLN A 539 46.67 -9.10 -0.69
N LEU A 540 46.89 -9.85 0.37
CA LEU A 540 47.77 -9.49 1.46
C LEU A 540 49.17 -10.14 1.36
N HIS A 541 49.46 -10.84 0.28
CA HIS A 541 50.72 -11.57 0.01
C HIS A 541 51.13 -12.48 1.18
N ILE A 542 50.18 -13.27 1.70
CA ILE A 542 50.41 -14.26 2.78
C ILE A 542 49.95 -15.65 2.35
N SER A 543 50.34 -16.67 3.12
CA SER A 543 49.82 -18.01 2.85
C SER A 543 48.34 -18.12 3.13
N ILE A 544 47.62 -19.00 2.41
CA ILE A 544 46.20 -19.30 2.65
C ILE A 544 45.95 -19.79 4.09
N GLY A 545 46.91 -20.53 4.68
CA GLY A 545 46.86 -20.95 6.09
C GLY A 545 46.90 -19.75 7.03
N THR A 546 47.76 -18.77 6.77
CA THR A 546 47.86 -17.54 7.53
C THR A 546 46.56 -16.71 7.42
N ALA A 547 46.00 -16.57 6.22
CA ALA A 547 44.74 -15.88 5.99
C ALA A 547 43.59 -16.54 6.76
N ARG A 548 43.49 -17.90 6.72
CA ARG A 548 42.48 -18.65 7.49
C ARG A 548 42.61 -18.44 9.00
N ASN A 549 43.83 -18.45 9.52
CA ASN A 549 44.08 -18.19 10.94
C ASN A 549 43.70 -16.76 11.35
N HIS A 550 44.01 -15.77 10.55
CA HIS A 550 43.55 -14.38 10.80
C HIS A 550 42.03 -14.25 10.74
N VAL A 551 41.36 -14.85 9.76
CA VAL A 551 39.89 -14.87 9.70
C VAL A 551 39.29 -15.56 10.94
N LEU A 552 39.91 -16.64 11.43
CA LEU A 552 39.46 -17.31 12.65
C LEU A 552 39.61 -16.40 13.88
N ARG A 553 40.77 -15.76 14.08
CA ARG A 553 41.02 -14.84 15.18
C ARG A 553 40.08 -13.62 15.15
N VAL A 554 39.82 -13.07 13.97
CA VAL A 554 38.84 -12.00 13.81
C VAL A 554 37.46 -12.50 14.26
N ARG A 555 37.03 -13.67 13.84
CA ARG A 555 35.76 -14.27 14.25
C ARG A 555 35.66 -14.48 15.76
N GLU A 556 36.73 -14.96 16.38
CA GLU A 556 36.82 -15.16 17.84
C GLU A 556 36.63 -13.81 18.59
N LYS A 557 37.27 -12.73 18.13
CA LYS A 557 37.15 -11.40 18.72
C LYS A 557 35.74 -10.80 18.55
N PHE A 558 34.95 -11.30 17.60
CA PHE A 558 33.54 -11.01 17.41
C PHE A 558 32.61 -12.06 18.02
N GLY A 559 33.08 -12.81 19.03
CA GLY A 559 32.26 -13.80 19.77
C GLY A 559 32.05 -15.13 19.07
N GLY A 560 33.00 -15.56 18.20
CA GLY A 560 32.97 -16.87 17.54
C GLY A 560 31.93 -16.99 16.43
N VAL A 561 31.41 -15.90 15.93
CA VAL A 561 30.32 -15.90 14.91
C VAL A 561 30.74 -16.59 13.60
N PRO A 562 29.81 -17.25 12.89
CA PRO A 562 30.05 -17.78 11.55
C PRO A 562 30.56 -16.70 10.58
N LYS A 563 31.40 -17.07 9.61
CA LYS A 563 32.00 -16.15 8.62
C LYS A 563 30.94 -15.25 7.96
N ARG A 564 29.79 -15.81 7.65
CA ARG A 564 28.67 -15.09 7.04
C ARG A 564 28.09 -14.00 7.98
N LYS A 565 27.97 -14.32 9.27
CA LYS A 565 27.48 -13.38 10.29
C LYS A 565 28.53 -12.31 10.61
N LEU A 566 29.82 -12.68 10.59
CA LEU A 566 30.92 -11.73 10.71
C LEU A 566 30.90 -10.69 9.58
N ALA A 567 30.75 -11.13 8.34
CA ALA A 567 30.66 -10.23 7.19
C ALA A 567 29.45 -9.30 7.29
N GLN A 568 28.33 -9.82 7.80
CA GLN A 568 27.13 -9.06 8.08
C GLN A 568 27.35 -8.04 9.19
N MET A 569 27.88 -8.43 10.35
CA MET A 569 28.18 -7.54 11.47
C MET A 569 29.20 -6.45 11.10
N LEU A 570 30.18 -6.78 10.28
CA LEU A 570 31.17 -5.83 9.78
C LEU A 570 30.58 -4.86 8.74
N ALA A 571 29.50 -5.24 8.06
CA ALA A 571 28.76 -4.40 7.13
C ALA A 571 27.70 -3.52 7.85
N GLU A 572 27.15 -3.97 8.97
CA GLU A 572 26.08 -3.29 9.71
C GLU A 572 26.55 -2.11 10.54
N GLY A 573 27.82 -2.01 10.85
CA GLY A 573 28.38 -0.85 11.54
C GLY A 573 27.79 -0.56 12.92
N ALA A 574 27.41 -1.63 13.67
CA ALA A 574 26.65 -1.66 14.91
C ALA A 574 26.70 -0.42 15.76
#